data_996737d8a8ecbdd14d730bf54bb2b1f9
#
_entry.id   996737d8a8ecbdd14d730bf54bb2b1f9
#
_cell.length_a   1.000
_cell.length_b   1.000
_cell.length_c   1.000
_cell.angle_alpha   90.00
_cell.angle_beta   90.00
_cell.angle_gamma   90.00
#
_symmetry.space_group_name_H-M   'P 1'
#
loop_
_entity.id
_entity.type
_entity.pdbx_description
1 polymer ?
#
loop_
_entity_poly.entity_id
_entity_poly.type
_entity_poly.pdbx_seq_one_letter_code
_entity_poly.pdbx_strand_id
1 'polypeptide(L)'
;IDSKIKHRTLNEFLIYVNKNPQYAPDLEKAIAYFDADKDVDVAKEIGKFYHSKGQFENAIKYYEKDLKVNSDTDLETNMLLLEAYSQTKQFDPMTKRAMTLIEIYPSQAQFYYYAGLGSNQQKQFKNAKTVLEMGLDYVVDDAKLEANFNIQLGEAYNGLGDAKKKEEYFLKANELLKKKK
;
A
#
# COMPACT_ATOMS: atom_id res chain seq x y z
N ILE A 1 -27.89 -20.28 5.86
CA ILE A 1 -27.58 -19.18 6.82
C ILE A 1 -27.38 -17.91 6.01
N ASP A 2 -28.02 -16.81 6.46
CA ASP A 2 -27.94 -15.49 5.80
C ASP A 2 -26.45 -15.04 5.65
N SER A 3 -26.10 -14.55 4.46
CA SER A 3 -24.75 -14.04 4.15
C SER A 3 -24.28 -12.95 5.12
N LYS A 4 -25.21 -12.10 5.59
CA LYS A 4 -24.92 -11.08 6.61
C LYS A 4 -24.49 -11.68 7.95
N ILE A 5 -25.08 -12.78 8.35
CA ILE A 5 -24.72 -13.49 9.59
C ILE A 5 -23.34 -14.10 9.44
N LYS A 6 -23.05 -14.74 8.31
CA LYS A 6 -21.73 -15.31 8.02
C LYS A 6 -20.64 -14.24 8.04
N HIS A 7 -20.87 -13.10 7.37
CA HIS A 7 -19.95 -11.96 7.36
C HIS A 7 -19.66 -11.45 8.78
N ARG A 8 -20.72 -11.19 9.56
CA ARG A 8 -20.57 -10.73 10.95
C ARG A 8 -19.80 -11.73 11.80
N THR A 9 -20.12 -13.01 11.69
CA THR A 9 -19.46 -14.08 12.47
C THR A 9 -17.97 -14.15 12.15
N LEU A 10 -17.57 -14.04 10.88
CA LEU A 10 -16.17 -14.03 10.52
C LEU A 10 -15.46 -12.80 11.06
N ASN A 11 -16.06 -11.62 10.95
CA ASN A 11 -15.47 -10.39 11.48
C ASN A 11 -15.28 -10.44 13.01
N GLU A 12 -16.26 -10.95 13.74
CA GLU A 12 -16.14 -11.16 15.18
C GLU A 12 -15.01 -12.15 15.51
N PHE A 13 -14.85 -13.20 14.70
CA PHE A 13 -13.77 -14.17 14.88
C PHE A 13 -12.39 -13.57 14.53
N LEU A 14 -12.28 -12.77 13.49
CA LEU A 14 -11.05 -12.02 13.16
C LEU A 14 -10.62 -11.12 14.34
N ILE A 15 -11.55 -10.38 14.92
CA ILE A 15 -11.30 -9.52 16.10
C ILE A 15 -10.87 -10.35 17.31
N TYR A 16 -11.53 -11.48 17.53
CA TYR A 16 -11.22 -12.38 18.66
C TYR A 16 -9.80 -12.96 18.53
N VAL A 17 -9.43 -13.45 17.36
CA VAL A 17 -8.10 -14.04 17.12
C VAL A 17 -6.98 -13.00 17.22
N ASN A 18 -7.24 -11.75 16.89
CA ASN A 18 -6.24 -10.69 17.11
C ASN A 18 -5.85 -10.53 18.59
N LYS A 19 -6.78 -10.80 19.50
CA LYS A 19 -6.54 -10.79 20.96
C LYS A 19 -6.09 -12.16 21.50
N ASN A 20 -6.32 -13.23 20.76
CA ASN A 20 -6.09 -14.61 21.16
C ASN A 20 -5.35 -15.37 20.03
N PRO A 21 -4.04 -15.11 19.80
CA PRO A 21 -3.29 -15.63 18.65
C PRO A 21 -3.23 -17.15 18.55
N GLN A 22 -3.45 -17.88 19.65
CA GLN A 22 -3.46 -19.35 19.68
C GLN A 22 -4.56 -19.96 18.81
N TYR A 23 -5.60 -19.19 18.46
CA TYR A 23 -6.71 -19.64 17.59
C TYR A 23 -6.49 -19.28 16.11
N ALA A 24 -5.32 -18.78 15.73
CA ALA A 24 -5.00 -18.49 14.32
C ALA A 24 -5.19 -19.69 13.38
N PRO A 25 -4.81 -20.94 13.74
CA PRO A 25 -5.06 -22.09 12.89
C PRO A 25 -6.55 -22.39 12.64
N ASP A 26 -7.40 -22.10 13.63
CA ASP A 26 -8.86 -22.29 13.48
C ASP A 26 -9.46 -21.19 12.60
N LEU A 27 -8.95 -19.98 12.70
CA LEU A 27 -9.32 -18.89 11.81
C LEU A 27 -8.94 -19.20 10.35
N GLU A 28 -7.76 -19.76 10.08
CA GLU A 28 -7.36 -20.14 8.72
C GLU A 28 -8.32 -21.19 8.11
N LYS A 29 -8.79 -22.15 8.92
CA LYS A 29 -9.83 -23.10 8.48
C LYS A 29 -11.15 -22.39 8.18
N ALA A 30 -11.54 -21.44 9.03
CA ALA A 30 -12.76 -20.66 8.82
C ALA A 30 -12.65 -19.80 7.55
N ILE A 31 -11.51 -19.16 7.32
CA ILE A 31 -11.23 -18.39 6.09
C ILE A 31 -11.37 -19.27 4.85
N ALA A 32 -10.79 -20.47 4.85
CA ALA A 32 -10.89 -21.40 3.74
C ALA A 32 -12.35 -21.79 3.45
N TYR A 33 -13.16 -21.97 4.49
CA TYR A 33 -14.58 -22.24 4.36
C TYR A 33 -15.35 -21.05 3.74
N PHE A 34 -15.10 -19.84 4.21
CA PHE A 34 -15.75 -18.63 3.70
C PHE A 34 -15.24 -18.25 2.30
N ASP A 35 -13.99 -18.54 1.97
CA ASP A 35 -13.42 -18.28 0.65
C ASP A 35 -14.07 -19.16 -0.45
N ALA A 36 -14.58 -20.32 -0.07
CA ALA A 36 -15.35 -21.19 -0.95
C ALA A 36 -16.83 -20.76 -1.11
N ASP A 37 -17.34 -19.91 -0.21
CA ASP A 37 -18.73 -19.44 -0.22
C ASP A 37 -18.87 -18.19 -1.08
N LYS A 38 -19.54 -18.33 -2.24
CA LYS A 38 -19.71 -17.24 -3.20
C LYS A 38 -20.68 -16.14 -2.72
N ASP A 39 -21.48 -16.42 -1.69
CA ASP A 39 -22.48 -15.50 -1.17
C ASP A 39 -21.90 -14.57 -0.09
N VAL A 40 -20.66 -14.77 0.32
CA VAL A 40 -20.02 -13.99 1.38
C VAL A 40 -18.76 -13.33 0.84
N ASP A 41 -18.79 -12.01 0.77
CA ASP A 41 -17.63 -11.23 0.45
C ASP A 41 -17.02 -10.63 1.72
N VAL A 42 -15.90 -11.17 2.13
CA VAL A 42 -15.11 -10.76 3.30
C VAL A 42 -13.63 -10.60 2.94
N ALA A 43 -13.35 -10.49 1.65
CA ALA A 43 -11.98 -10.48 1.14
C ALA A 43 -11.16 -9.32 1.74
N LYS A 44 -11.74 -8.12 1.85
CA LYS A 44 -11.07 -6.96 2.43
C LYS A 44 -10.66 -7.19 3.89
N GLU A 45 -11.56 -7.74 4.71
CA GLU A 45 -11.32 -8.00 6.12
C GLU A 45 -10.25 -9.08 6.33
N ILE A 46 -10.29 -10.13 5.53
CA ILE A 46 -9.25 -11.18 5.54
C ILE A 46 -7.90 -10.59 5.10
N GLY A 47 -7.90 -9.76 4.06
CA GLY A 47 -6.70 -9.05 3.63
C GLY A 47 -6.09 -8.22 4.76
N LYS A 48 -6.89 -7.43 5.46
CA LYS A 48 -6.46 -6.64 6.63
C LYS A 48 -5.91 -7.51 7.76
N PHE A 49 -6.52 -8.67 8.01
CA PHE A 49 -6.01 -9.61 9.00
C PHE A 49 -4.61 -10.09 8.65
N TYR A 50 -4.39 -10.60 7.43
CA TYR A 50 -3.07 -11.04 7.00
C TYR A 50 -2.04 -9.90 6.98
N HIS A 51 -2.46 -8.71 6.56
CA HIS A 51 -1.63 -7.51 6.58
C HIS A 51 -1.13 -7.20 8.00
N SER A 52 -2.02 -7.21 9.00
CA SER A 52 -1.67 -6.98 10.41
C SER A 52 -0.71 -8.02 10.99
N LYS A 53 -0.62 -9.21 10.38
CA LYS A 53 0.33 -10.27 10.74
C LYS A 53 1.63 -10.22 9.94
N GLY A 54 1.80 -9.22 9.06
CA GLY A 54 2.95 -9.14 8.17
C GLY A 54 2.97 -10.19 7.05
N GLN A 55 1.85 -10.87 6.83
CA GLN A 55 1.70 -11.88 5.77
C GLN A 55 1.20 -11.21 4.49
N PHE A 56 2.05 -10.36 3.91
CA PHE A 56 1.67 -9.46 2.84
C PHE A 56 1.29 -10.17 1.54
N GLU A 57 1.89 -11.31 1.19
CA GLU A 57 1.50 -12.10 0.02
C GLU A 57 0.05 -12.59 0.13
N ASN A 58 -0.35 -13.05 1.31
CA ASN A 58 -1.73 -13.44 1.56
C ASN A 58 -2.66 -12.21 1.51
N ALA A 59 -2.25 -11.09 2.10
CA ALA A 59 -3.01 -9.85 2.06
C ALA A 59 -3.26 -9.37 0.62
N ILE A 60 -2.24 -9.40 -0.24
CA ILE A 60 -2.33 -9.05 -1.67
C ILE A 60 -3.42 -9.89 -2.36
N LYS A 61 -3.38 -11.21 -2.20
CA LYS A 61 -4.38 -12.12 -2.79
C LYS A 61 -5.81 -11.67 -2.47
N TYR A 62 -6.06 -11.32 -1.20
CA TYR A 62 -7.40 -10.95 -0.76
C TYR A 62 -7.79 -9.52 -1.15
N TYR A 63 -6.86 -8.57 -1.17
CA TYR A 63 -7.13 -7.22 -1.67
C TYR A 63 -7.42 -7.22 -3.18
N GLU A 64 -6.67 -7.98 -3.98
CA GLU A 64 -6.95 -8.14 -5.40
C GLU A 64 -8.31 -8.81 -5.66
N LYS A 65 -8.72 -9.77 -4.79
CA LYS A 65 -10.04 -10.39 -4.85
C LYS A 65 -11.14 -9.36 -4.54
N ASP A 66 -10.99 -8.58 -3.47
CA ASP A 66 -11.93 -7.53 -3.08
C ASP A 66 -12.14 -6.51 -4.22
N LEU A 67 -11.05 -6.01 -4.79
CA LEU A 67 -11.10 -5.03 -5.88
C LEU A 67 -11.78 -5.56 -7.15
N LYS A 68 -11.71 -6.86 -7.42
CA LYS A 68 -12.41 -7.49 -8.55
C LYS A 68 -13.91 -7.64 -8.32
N VAL A 69 -14.31 -7.86 -7.08
CA VAL A 69 -15.70 -8.16 -6.73
C VAL A 69 -16.49 -6.89 -6.42
N ASN A 70 -15.90 -5.99 -5.64
CA ASN A 70 -16.57 -4.80 -5.14
C ASN A 70 -16.34 -3.57 -6.00
N SER A 71 -15.22 -2.93 -5.84
CA SER A 71 -14.88 -1.71 -6.58
C SER A 71 -13.39 -1.63 -6.80
N ASP A 72 -12.99 -1.65 -8.04
CA ASP A 72 -11.58 -1.48 -8.44
C ASP A 72 -11.00 -0.13 -7.99
N THR A 73 -11.85 0.83 -7.67
CA THR A 73 -11.48 2.17 -7.22
C THR A 73 -11.62 2.37 -5.71
N ASP A 74 -11.85 1.33 -4.89
CA ASP A 74 -11.88 1.49 -3.43
C ASP A 74 -10.54 2.03 -2.92
N LEU A 75 -10.58 3.23 -2.35
CA LEU A 75 -9.38 3.97 -1.93
C LEU A 75 -8.59 3.23 -0.86
N GLU A 76 -9.28 2.73 0.18
CA GLU A 76 -8.64 2.06 1.30
C GLU A 76 -7.97 0.76 0.87
N THR A 77 -8.68 -0.10 0.13
CA THR A 77 -8.12 -1.37 -0.35
C THR A 77 -6.92 -1.14 -1.27
N ASN A 78 -6.98 -0.12 -2.14
CA ASN A 78 -5.87 0.23 -3.01
C ASN A 78 -4.63 0.72 -2.23
N MET A 79 -4.81 1.53 -1.19
CA MET A 79 -3.70 1.98 -0.35
C MET A 79 -3.02 0.80 0.35
N LEU A 80 -3.81 -0.09 0.93
CA LEU A 80 -3.30 -1.29 1.60
C LEU A 80 -2.61 -2.27 0.63
N LEU A 81 -3.14 -2.40 -0.60
CA LEU A 81 -2.54 -3.22 -1.65
C LEU A 81 -1.17 -2.67 -2.08
N LEU A 82 -1.07 -1.36 -2.31
CA LEU A 82 0.21 -0.73 -2.67
C LEU A 82 1.26 -0.86 -1.57
N GLU A 83 0.85 -0.73 -0.30
CA GLU A 83 1.73 -0.98 0.84
C GLU A 83 2.22 -2.44 0.83
N ALA A 84 1.32 -3.41 0.67
CA ALA A 84 1.66 -4.82 0.64
C ALA A 84 2.60 -5.17 -0.54
N TYR A 85 2.37 -4.61 -1.73
CA TYR A 85 3.30 -4.74 -2.86
C TYR A 85 4.68 -4.17 -2.55
N SER A 86 4.75 -3.03 -1.86
CA SER A 86 6.01 -2.43 -1.43
C SER A 86 6.79 -3.34 -0.48
N GLN A 87 6.10 -3.91 0.52
CA GLN A 87 6.69 -4.82 1.50
C GLN A 87 7.21 -6.13 0.86
N THR A 88 6.53 -6.61 -0.16
CA THR A 88 6.92 -7.83 -0.91
C THR A 88 7.82 -7.54 -2.11
N LYS A 89 8.21 -6.28 -2.32
CA LYS A 89 9.04 -5.82 -3.44
C LYS A 89 8.46 -6.14 -4.82
N GLN A 90 7.15 -6.19 -4.92
CA GLN A 90 6.44 -6.37 -6.18
C GLN A 90 6.28 -5.02 -6.89
N PHE A 91 7.40 -4.45 -7.36
CA PHE A 91 7.45 -3.08 -7.85
C PHE A 91 6.74 -2.86 -9.19
N ASP A 92 6.70 -3.86 -10.07
CA ASP A 92 6.02 -3.72 -11.36
C ASP A 92 4.49 -3.58 -11.19
N PRO A 93 3.76 -4.49 -10.53
CA PRO A 93 2.34 -4.31 -10.29
C PRO A 93 2.04 -3.07 -9.43
N MET A 94 2.89 -2.76 -8.44
CA MET A 94 2.76 -1.54 -7.62
C MET A 94 2.78 -0.28 -8.47
N THR A 95 3.78 -0.13 -9.35
CA THR A 95 3.93 1.05 -10.20
C THR A 95 2.75 1.20 -11.16
N LYS A 96 2.36 0.12 -11.84
CA LYS A 96 1.23 0.13 -12.77
C LYS A 96 -0.07 0.52 -12.06
N ARG A 97 -0.32 -0.07 -10.91
CA ARG A 97 -1.52 0.23 -10.12
C ARG A 97 -1.53 1.68 -9.64
N ALA A 98 -0.42 2.15 -9.07
CA ALA A 98 -0.30 3.52 -8.60
C ALA A 98 -0.51 4.55 -9.73
N MET A 99 0.04 4.31 -10.92
CA MET A 99 -0.16 5.19 -12.08
C MET A 99 -1.64 5.27 -12.49
N THR A 100 -2.36 4.14 -12.53
CA THR A 100 -3.81 4.14 -12.78
C THR A 100 -4.57 4.93 -11.71
N LEU A 101 -4.19 4.80 -10.44
CA LEU A 101 -4.85 5.49 -9.34
C LEU A 101 -4.60 7.01 -9.33
N ILE A 102 -3.47 7.48 -9.84
CA ILE A 102 -3.19 8.91 -10.04
C ILE A 102 -4.22 9.54 -10.99
N GLU A 103 -4.63 8.82 -12.05
CA GLU A 103 -5.65 9.32 -12.99
C GLU A 103 -7.02 9.47 -12.32
N ILE A 104 -7.35 8.60 -11.38
CA ILE A 104 -8.63 8.59 -10.66
C ILE A 104 -8.63 9.56 -9.48
N TYR A 105 -7.51 9.63 -8.77
CA TYR A 105 -7.31 10.42 -7.54
C TYR A 105 -6.09 11.35 -7.66
N PRO A 106 -6.14 12.36 -8.53
CA PRO A 106 -4.97 13.17 -8.88
C PRO A 106 -4.39 14.01 -7.73
N SER A 107 -5.13 14.21 -6.66
CA SER A 107 -4.64 14.94 -5.46
C SER A 107 -4.12 14.02 -4.35
N GLN A 108 -4.09 12.71 -4.57
CA GLN A 108 -3.67 11.75 -3.55
C GLN A 108 -2.16 11.50 -3.63
N ALA A 109 -1.38 12.26 -2.86
CA ALA A 109 0.09 12.23 -2.87
C ALA A 109 0.69 10.82 -2.75
N GLN A 110 0.09 9.94 -1.94
CA GLN A 110 0.59 8.59 -1.71
C GLN A 110 0.72 7.77 -2.99
N PHE A 111 -0.17 7.96 -3.97
CA PHE A 111 -0.08 7.23 -5.24
C PHE A 111 1.14 7.65 -6.05
N TYR A 112 1.47 8.94 -6.07
CA TYR A 112 2.70 9.44 -6.68
C TYR A 112 3.94 8.89 -5.97
N TYR A 113 3.90 8.80 -4.64
CA TYR A 113 4.98 8.19 -3.87
C TYR A 113 5.24 6.74 -4.27
N TYR A 114 4.20 5.88 -4.31
CA TYR A 114 4.36 4.48 -4.70
C TYR A 114 4.77 4.32 -6.16
N ALA A 115 4.26 5.15 -7.06
CA ALA A 115 4.67 5.15 -8.46
C ALA A 115 6.15 5.53 -8.61
N GLY A 116 6.61 6.55 -7.87
CA GLY A 116 8.00 7.00 -7.85
C GLY A 116 8.95 5.98 -7.23
N LEU A 117 8.58 5.43 -6.07
CA LEU A 117 9.33 4.35 -5.42
C LEU A 117 9.52 3.16 -6.37
N GLY A 118 8.44 2.67 -6.97
CA GLY A 118 8.51 1.54 -7.89
C GLY A 118 9.32 1.85 -9.14
N SER A 119 9.20 3.05 -9.69
CA SER A 119 10.01 3.49 -10.83
C SER A 119 11.51 3.53 -10.49
N ASN A 120 11.89 4.01 -9.30
CA ASN A 120 13.27 4.00 -8.83
C ASN A 120 13.81 2.56 -8.73
N GLN A 121 13.05 1.66 -8.12
CA GLN A 121 13.45 0.26 -7.95
C GLN A 121 13.63 -0.46 -9.31
N GLN A 122 12.86 -0.04 -10.32
CA GLN A 122 12.97 -0.51 -11.69
C GLN A 122 14.02 0.26 -12.51
N LYS A 123 14.80 1.13 -11.88
CA LYS A 123 15.83 2.00 -12.51
C LYS A 123 15.26 2.93 -13.60
N GLN A 124 13.98 3.24 -13.53
CA GLN A 124 13.30 4.20 -14.42
C GLN A 124 13.40 5.62 -13.84
N PHE A 125 14.61 6.10 -13.60
CA PHE A 125 14.88 7.31 -12.80
C PHE A 125 14.24 8.58 -13.36
N LYS A 126 14.11 8.71 -14.68
CA LYS A 126 13.43 9.85 -15.30
C LYS A 126 11.93 9.85 -14.95
N ASN A 127 11.28 8.69 -15.02
CA ASN A 127 9.88 8.55 -14.65
C ASN A 127 9.68 8.78 -13.15
N ALA A 128 10.57 8.20 -12.32
CA ALA A 128 10.54 8.40 -10.88
C ALA A 128 10.61 9.88 -10.52
N LYS A 129 11.61 10.60 -11.05
CA LYS A 129 11.75 12.04 -10.85
C LYS A 129 10.45 12.78 -11.19
N THR A 130 9.95 12.60 -12.41
CA THR A 130 8.77 13.33 -12.88
C THR A 130 7.55 13.10 -12.00
N VAL A 131 7.22 11.86 -11.69
CA VAL A 131 6.03 11.54 -10.90
C VAL A 131 6.18 12.00 -9.44
N LEU A 132 7.39 11.92 -8.87
CA LEU A 132 7.63 12.39 -7.50
C LEU A 132 7.57 13.91 -7.39
N GLU A 133 8.12 14.66 -8.36
CA GLU A 133 8.01 16.13 -8.38
C GLU A 133 6.53 16.56 -8.45
N MET A 134 5.73 15.92 -9.30
CA MET A 134 4.29 16.19 -9.37
C MET A 134 3.57 15.88 -8.06
N GLY A 135 3.88 14.77 -7.43
CA GLY A 135 3.20 14.32 -6.21
C GLY A 135 3.55 15.13 -4.97
N LEU A 136 4.75 15.70 -4.93
CA LEU A 136 5.21 16.51 -3.80
C LEU A 136 4.33 17.74 -3.57
N ASP A 137 3.76 18.33 -4.62
CA ASP A 137 2.86 19.47 -4.55
C ASP A 137 1.53 19.15 -3.84
N TYR A 138 1.17 17.87 -3.73
CA TYR A 138 -0.05 17.41 -3.04
C TYR A 138 0.19 16.98 -1.59
N VAL A 139 1.43 17.05 -1.09
CA VAL A 139 1.72 16.72 0.31
C VAL A 139 1.34 17.90 1.20
N VAL A 140 0.36 17.71 2.08
CA VAL A 140 -0.11 18.74 3.02
C VAL A 140 0.03 18.23 4.44
N ASP A 141 0.72 18.98 5.29
CA ASP A 141 0.87 18.73 6.73
C ASP A 141 1.36 17.32 7.13
N ASP A 142 2.03 16.61 6.22
CA ASP A 142 2.64 15.31 6.46
C ASP A 142 4.16 15.34 6.23
N ALA A 143 4.89 15.81 7.22
CA ALA A 143 6.35 15.91 7.18
C ALA A 143 7.05 14.55 6.97
N LYS A 144 6.41 13.44 7.37
CA LYS A 144 6.97 12.09 7.13
C LYS A 144 6.83 11.70 5.67
N LEU A 145 5.66 11.92 5.09
CA LEU A 145 5.45 11.66 3.66
C LEU A 145 6.34 12.57 2.82
N GLU A 146 6.44 13.87 3.17
CA GLU A 146 7.34 14.82 2.49
C GLU A 146 8.80 14.36 2.55
N ALA A 147 9.27 13.90 3.71
CA ALA A 147 10.62 13.34 3.85
C ALA A 147 10.81 12.10 2.95
N ASN A 148 9.82 11.21 2.89
CA ASN A 148 9.86 10.03 2.02
C ASN A 148 9.93 10.42 0.53
N PHE A 149 9.17 11.43 0.10
CA PHE A 149 9.29 11.98 -1.26
C PHE A 149 10.71 12.50 -1.54
N ASN A 150 11.26 13.27 -0.61
CA ASN A 150 12.62 13.81 -0.76
C ASN A 150 13.68 12.70 -0.82
N ILE A 151 13.53 11.63 -0.04
CA ILE A 151 14.42 10.46 -0.14
C ILE A 151 14.33 9.86 -1.55
N GLN A 152 13.11 9.63 -2.05
CA GLN A 152 12.93 9.03 -3.38
C GLN A 152 13.40 9.95 -4.51
N LEU A 153 13.25 11.26 -4.40
CA LEU A 153 13.82 12.23 -5.34
C LEU A 153 15.35 12.21 -5.31
N GLY A 154 15.95 12.13 -4.13
CA GLY A 154 17.41 11.94 -4.00
C GLY A 154 17.89 10.68 -4.72
N GLU A 155 17.19 9.57 -4.58
CA GLU A 155 17.51 8.32 -5.30
C GLU A 155 17.34 8.47 -6.83
N ALA A 156 16.29 9.13 -7.30
CA ALA A 156 16.08 9.37 -8.72
C ALA A 156 17.21 10.22 -9.31
N TYR A 157 17.60 11.31 -8.65
CA TYR A 157 18.70 12.16 -9.09
C TYR A 157 20.08 11.47 -9.00
N ASN A 158 20.26 10.60 -8.00
CA ASN A 158 21.46 9.73 -7.93
C ASN A 158 21.55 8.82 -9.17
N GLY A 159 20.44 8.18 -9.54
CA GLY A 159 20.37 7.34 -10.74
C GLY A 159 20.57 8.10 -12.05
N LEU A 160 20.25 9.41 -12.07
CA LEU A 160 20.47 10.31 -13.21
C LEU A 160 21.88 10.91 -13.24
N GLY A 161 22.72 10.67 -12.23
CA GLY A 161 24.08 11.20 -12.12
C GLY A 161 24.17 12.65 -11.63
N ASP A 162 23.08 13.23 -11.11
CA ASP A 162 23.06 14.59 -10.55
C ASP A 162 23.36 14.56 -9.03
N ALA A 163 24.66 14.54 -8.71
CA ALA A 163 25.12 14.48 -7.33
C ALA A 163 24.68 15.69 -6.48
N LYS A 164 24.56 16.88 -7.09
CA LYS A 164 24.17 18.10 -6.39
C LYS A 164 22.69 18.03 -5.96
N LYS A 165 21.80 17.65 -6.87
CA LYS A 165 20.37 17.48 -6.58
C LYS A 165 20.13 16.34 -5.58
N LYS A 166 20.83 15.23 -5.73
CA LYS A 166 20.80 14.13 -4.76
C LYS A 166 21.05 14.63 -3.33
N GLU A 167 22.15 15.36 -3.14
CA GLU A 167 22.55 15.91 -1.82
C GLU A 167 21.48 16.86 -1.28
N GLU A 168 20.97 17.77 -2.13
CA GLU A 168 19.90 18.73 -1.75
C GLU A 168 18.66 18.01 -1.22
N TYR A 169 18.18 16.99 -1.91
CA TYR A 169 16.97 16.27 -1.49
C TYR A 169 17.17 15.43 -0.23
N PHE A 170 18.33 14.77 -0.07
CA PHE A 170 18.63 14.05 1.17
C PHE A 170 18.78 14.97 2.37
N LEU A 171 19.33 16.16 2.21
CA LEU A 171 19.37 17.17 3.29
C LEU A 171 17.96 17.61 3.69
N LYS A 172 17.08 17.92 2.73
CA LYS A 172 15.68 18.26 3.01
C LYS A 172 14.96 17.15 3.79
N ALA A 173 15.12 15.90 3.38
CA ALA A 173 14.55 14.75 4.08
C ALA A 173 15.03 14.66 5.54
N ASN A 174 16.34 14.82 5.77
CA ASN A 174 16.93 14.78 7.09
C ASN A 174 16.43 15.91 8.01
N GLU A 175 16.25 17.11 7.47
CA GLU A 175 15.69 18.25 8.21
C GLU A 175 14.25 18.00 8.65
N LEU A 176 13.42 17.44 7.77
CA LEU A 176 12.03 17.10 8.08
C LEU A 176 11.93 16.03 9.18
N LEU A 177 12.81 15.02 9.13
CA LEU A 177 12.83 13.94 10.12
C LEU A 177 13.36 14.39 11.49
N LYS A 178 14.21 15.42 11.57
CA LYS A 178 14.74 15.97 12.81
C LYS A 178 13.73 16.86 13.56
N LYS A 179 12.84 17.53 12.85
CA LYS A 179 11.83 18.44 13.45
C LYS A 179 10.77 17.71 14.31
N LYS A 180 10.77 16.38 14.35
CA LYS A 180 9.83 15.54 15.13
C LYS A 180 10.39 15.06 16.50
N LYS A 181 11.51 15.60 16.95
CA LYS A 181 12.00 15.44 18.33
C LYS A 181 11.75 16.73 19.09
#